data_0ee67f5a6336fbabdcd22a7e37cfea7b
#
_entry.id   0ee67f5a6336fbabdcd22a7e37cfea7b
#
_cell.length_a   1.000
_cell.length_b   1.000
_cell.length_c   1.000
_cell.angle_alpha   90.00
_cell.angle_beta   90.00
_cell.angle_gamma   90.00
#
_symmetry.space_group_name_H-M   'P 1'
#
loop_
_entity.id
_entity.type
_entity.pdbx_description
1 polymer ?
#
loop_
_entity_poly.entity_id
_entity_poly.type
_entity_poly.pdbx_seq_one_letter_code
_entity_poly.pdbx_strand_id
1 'polypeptide(L)'
;VVLASSLTESQAHFFGEEYAGLEEVGAIFGAKGDFNREAVAASGAQIVIDVGDTKKGMAEDLDALQEQLGIPCVHISSNLATYGDCYRALGELLGVEERANEIADYCDAAYKEISDVMETIPVEERVDVLYLSGEDGLSCVANSSYQANVVDMVSDNIAVVDDPSGKSNQTNMEQIISWDPEFIIFAPLSAYDLAGTDAAWQTLTAIEGGNYCEVPSEPYNWLNGPPSVNQVLGMQWLPRVLYPEKFDDDMYETVAAYYKTLYQYDLSEDEFNEITARAVPVVDQK
;
A
#
# COMPACT_ATOMS: atom_id res chain seq x y z
N VAL A 1 0.47 -5.63 23.93
CA VAL A 1 0.16 -5.73 22.49
C VAL A 1 0.91 -6.93 21.93
N VAL A 2 0.27 -7.65 21.02
CA VAL A 2 0.87 -8.69 20.17
C VAL A 2 0.53 -8.36 18.72
N LEU A 3 1.31 -8.85 17.76
CA LEU A 3 1.20 -8.49 16.36
C LEU A 3 0.77 -9.70 15.50
N ALA A 4 0.09 -9.44 14.40
CA ALA A 4 -0.18 -10.47 13.39
C ALA A 4 1.11 -10.97 12.71
N SER A 5 2.11 -10.11 12.56
CA SER A 5 3.46 -10.45 12.09
C SER A 5 4.49 -9.60 12.80
N SER A 6 5.68 -10.16 13.03
CA SER A 6 6.82 -9.42 13.58
C SER A 6 7.26 -8.30 12.63
N LEU A 7 7.81 -7.24 13.20
CA LEU A 7 8.43 -6.18 12.41
C LEU A 7 9.81 -6.62 11.93
N THR A 8 10.16 -6.23 10.71
CA THR A 8 11.54 -6.30 10.22
C THR A 8 12.39 -5.25 10.94
N GLU A 9 13.72 -5.35 10.84
CA GLU A 9 14.65 -4.37 11.40
C GLU A 9 14.41 -2.96 10.81
N SER A 10 14.17 -2.88 9.51
CA SER A 10 13.83 -1.62 8.83
C SER A 10 12.51 -1.04 9.36
N GLN A 11 11.46 -1.84 9.48
CA GLN A 11 10.18 -1.37 10.03
C GLN A 11 10.31 -0.88 11.47
N ALA A 12 11.06 -1.61 12.30
CA ALA A 12 11.30 -1.21 13.70
C ALA A 12 12.02 0.14 13.82
N HIS A 13 12.86 0.50 12.85
CA HIS A 13 13.50 1.82 12.78
C HIS A 13 12.47 2.98 12.76
N PHE A 14 11.39 2.82 12.00
CA PHE A 14 10.35 3.87 11.89
C PHE A 14 9.28 3.81 12.98
N PHE A 15 8.98 2.63 13.51
CA PHE A 15 7.95 2.45 14.54
C PHE A 15 8.45 2.66 15.97
N GLY A 16 9.75 2.50 16.22
CA GLY A 16 10.38 2.50 17.54
C GLY A 16 10.76 1.10 18.03
N GLU A 17 11.88 1.04 18.74
CA GLU A 17 12.48 -0.22 19.22
C GLU A 17 11.57 -1.00 20.17
N GLU A 18 10.63 -0.33 20.86
CA GLU A 18 9.67 -0.97 21.76
C GLU A 18 8.70 -1.91 21.04
N TYR A 19 8.50 -1.76 19.73
CA TYR A 19 7.64 -2.63 18.92
C TYR A 19 8.40 -3.81 18.29
N ALA A 20 9.72 -3.73 18.17
CA ALA A 20 10.55 -4.76 17.54
C ALA A 20 10.51 -6.12 18.26
N GLY A 21 10.23 -6.12 19.56
CA GLY A 21 10.21 -7.32 20.40
C GLY A 21 8.81 -7.86 20.69
N LEU A 22 7.77 -7.34 20.05
CA LEU A 22 6.41 -7.80 20.27
C LEU A 22 6.19 -9.20 19.70
N GLU A 23 5.45 -10.03 20.43
CA GLU A 23 5.16 -11.41 20.05
C GLU A 23 4.29 -11.46 18.80
N GLU A 24 4.69 -12.29 17.84
CA GLU A 24 3.89 -12.61 16.66
C GLU A 24 2.92 -13.74 16.96
N VAL A 25 1.64 -13.51 16.66
CA VAL A 25 0.56 -14.48 16.90
C VAL A 25 -0.11 -14.96 15.62
N GLY A 26 0.34 -14.52 14.47
CA GLY A 26 -0.27 -14.82 13.16
C GLY A 26 -1.51 -13.98 12.86
N ALA A 27 -1.96 -14.04 11.61
CA ALA A 27 -3.12 -13.31 11.13
C ALA A 27 -4.40 -14.17 11.18
N ILE A 28 -5.52 -13.55 11.56
CA ILE A 28 -6.85 -14.21 11.58
C ILE A 28 -7.28 -14.52 10.15
N PHE A 29 -7.11 -13.53 9.25
CA PHE A 29 -7.49 -13.62 7.85
C PHE A 29 -6.27 -13.41 6.96
N GLY A 30 -6.26 -14.08 5.80
CA GLY A 30 -5.18 -13.95 4.82
C GLY A 30 -4.41 -15.23 4.57
N ALA A 31 -3.26 -15.11 3.92
CA ALA A 31 -2.47 -16.27 3.53
C ALA A 31 -1.81 -16.90 4.76
N LYS A 32 -2.15 -18.12 5.04
CA LYS A 32 -1.47 -19.10 5.91
C LYS A 32 -2.03 -19.38 7.29
N GLY A 33 -3.12 -18.75 7.75
CA GLY A 33 -3.93 -19.33 8.83
C GLY A 33 -3.24 -19.79 10.13
N ASP A 34 -2.08 -19.23 10.45
CA ASP A 34 -1.30 -19.65 11.63
C ASP A 34 -1.63 -18.81 12.87
N PHE A 35 -2.88 -18.33 12.97
CA PHE A 35 -3.31 -17.56 14.14
C PHE A 35 -3.23 -18.41 15.41
N ASN A 36 -2.31 -18.04 16.29
CA ASN A 36 -2.01 -18.75 17.54
C ASN A 36 -2.93 -18.27 18.67
N ARG A 37 -4.08 -18.93 18.82
CA ARG A 37 -5.08 -18.62 19.85
C ARG A 37 -4.54 -18.77 21.27
N GLU A 38 -3.64 -19.74 21.49
CA GLU A 38 -3.03 -19.99 22.81
C GLU A 38 -2.12 -18.85 23.21
N ALA A 39 -1.29 -18.35 22.26
CA ALA A 39 -0.46 -17.19 22.48
C ALA A 39 -1.27 -15.92 22.76
N VAL A 40 -2.35 -15.68 22.01
CA VAL A 40 -3.26 -14.56 22.28
C VAL A 40 -3.88 -14.66 23.65
N ALA A 41 -4.38 -15.83 24.05
CA ALA A 41 -4.95 -16.03 25.39
C ALA A 41 -3.91 -15.83 26.51
N ALA A 42 -2.64 -16.23 26.26
CA ALA A 42 -1.55 -16.08 27.22
C ALA A 42 -1.01 -14.64 27.32
N SER A 43 -1.17 -13.83 26.25
CA SER A 43 -0.65 -12.45 26.17
C SER A 43 -1.35 -11.47 27.10
N GLY A 44 -2.54 -11.82 27.64
CA GLY A 44 -3.40 -10.93 28.40
C GLY A 44 -4.09 -9.86 27.52
N ALA A 45 -4.23 -10.13 26.22
CA ALA A 45 -4.99 -9.25 25.32
C ALA A 45 -6.43 -9.11 25.83
N GLN A 46 -6.96 -7.90 25.74
CA GLN A 46 -8.33 -7.56 26.17
C GLN A 46 -9.31 -7.47 25.00
N ILE A 47 -8.78 -7.38 23.77
CA ILE A 47 -9.54 -7.27 22.54
C ILE A 47 -8.69 -7.76 21.37
N VAL A 48 -9.32 -8.32 20.37
CA VAL A 48 -8.74 -8.61 19.04
C VAL A 48 -9.36 -7.62 18.05
N ILE A 49 -8.51 -6.92 17.32
CA ILE A 49 -8.93 -5.94 16.30
C ILE A 49 -8.41 -6.39 14.94
N ASP A 50 -9.32 -6.59 14.00
CA ASP A 50 -9.03 -6.78 12.59
C ASP A 50 -9.44 -5.52 11.82
N VAL A 51 -8.58 -5.07 10.91
CA VAL A 51 -8.79 -3.83 10.13
C VAL A 51 -8.56 -4.13 8.65
N GLY A 52 -9.42 -3.63 7.80
CA GLY A 52 -9.29 -3.77 6.34
C GLY A 52 -10.61 -4.02 5.63
N ASP A 53 -10.53 -4.65 4.46
CA ASP A 53 -11.72 -4.97 3.68
C ASP A 53 -12.57 -6.06 4.34
N THR A 54 -13.88 -5.85 4.34
CA THR A 54 -14.84 -6.84 4.83
C THR A 54 -14.90 -8.05 3.91
N LYS A 55 -14.69 -9.25 4.46
CA LYS A 55 -14.71 -10.51 3.73
C LYS A 55 -16.00 -11.28 4.02
N LYS A 56 -16.40 -12.11 3.07
CA LYS A 56 -17.57 -12.98 3.23
C LYS A 56 -17.33 -13.97 4.40
N GLY A 57 -18.29 -14.08 5.31
CA GLY A 57 -18.22 -14.97 6.47
C GLY A 57 -17.42 -14.43 7.65
N MET A 58 -16.88 -13.22 7.55
CA MET A 58 -15.99 -12.62 8.57
C MET A 58 -16.69 -12.44 9.91
N ALA A 59 -17.97 -12.07 9.92
CA ALA A 59 -18.72 -11.89 11.17
C ALA A 59 -18.81 -13.21 11.95
N GLU A 60 -19.19 -14.30 11.26
CA GLU A 60 -19.28 -15.63 11.84
C GLU A 60 -17.92 -16.15 12.34
N ASP A 61 -16.85 -15.88 11.60
CA ASP A 61 -15.49 -16.26 11.99
C ASP A 61 -15.03 -15.52 13.24
N LEU A 62 -15.30 -14.20 13.34
CA LEU A 62 -14.97 -13.38 14.51
C LEU A 62 -15.83 -13.74 15.72
N ASP A 63 -17.11 -14.02 15.54
CA ASP A 63 -17.97 -14.49 16.62
C ASP A 63 -17.47 -15.83 17.19
N ALA A 64 -17.10 -16.78 16.34
CA ALA A 64 -16.51 -18.04 16.76
C ALA A 64 -15.16 -17.86 17.48
N LEU A 65 -14.33 -16.91 17.01
CA LEU A 65 -13.07 -16.59 17.67
C LEU A 65 -13.29 -15.95 19.04
N GLN A 66 -14.25 -15.02 19.15
CA GLN A 66 -14.65 -14.39 20.41
C GLN A 66 -15.12 -15.41 21.43
N GLU A 67 -15.96 -16.39 21.03
CA GLU A 67 -16.37 -17.48 21.92
C GLU A 67 -15.19 -18.33 22.41
N GLN A 68 -14.20 -18.59 21.54
CA GLN A 68 -13.02 -19.40 21.88
C GLN A 68 -12.05 -18.67 22.82
N LEU A 69 -11.82 -17.37 22.59
CA LEU A 69 -10.86 -16.58 23.36
C LEU A 69 -11.48 -15.99 24.65
N GLY A 70 -12.78 -15.80 24.67
CA GLY A 70 -13.48 -15.14 25.79
C GLY A 70 -13.23 -13.64 25.89
N ILE A 71 -12.74 -13.00 24.81
CA ILE A 71 -12.50 -11.55 24.69
C ILE A 71 -13.16 -11.02 23.43
N PRO A 72 -13.55 -9.72 23.37
CA PRO A 72 -14.14 -9.14 22.17
C PRO A 72 -13.22 -9.29 20.95
N CYS A 73 -13.81 -9.65 19.81
CA CYS A 73 -13.15 -9.68 18.50
C CYS A 73 -13.95 -8.80 17.57
N VAL A 74 -13.34 -7.73 17.06
CA VAL A 74 -14.00 -6.71 16.24
C VAL A 74 -13.32 -6.53 14.90
N HIS A 75 -14.11 -6.18 13.89
CA HIS A 75 -13.62 -5.74 12.58
C HIS A 75 -13.99 -4.29 12.36
N ILE A 76 -13.01 -3.51 11.85
CA ILE A 76 -13.22 -2.13 11.42
C ILE A 76 -12.89 -2.08 9.93
N SER A 77 -13.92 -1.83 9.12
CA SER A 77 -13.73 -1.72 7.67
C SER A 77 -12.93 -0.46 7.32
N SER A 78 -11.98 -0.59 6.39
CA SER A 78 -11.17 0.53 5.89
C SER A 78 -10.81 0.35 4.43
N ASN A 79 -10.79 1.46 3.71
CA ASN A 79 -10.28 1.61 2.35
C ASN A 79 -9.77 3.04 2.16
N LEU A 80 -9.29 3.39 0.97
CA LEU A 80 -8.73 4.73 0.70
C LEU A 80 -9.65 5.87 1.15
N ALA A 81 -10.94 5.76 0.89
CA ALA A 81 -11.92 6.82 1.21
C ALA A 81 -12.36 6.83 2.68
N THR A 82 -12.06 5.80 3.46
CA THR A 82 -12.61 5.60 4.81
C THR A 82 -11.55 5.40 5.89
N TYR A 83 -10.25 5.63 5.60
CA TYR A 83 -9.21 5.57 6.63
C TYR A 83 -9.48 6.54 7.78
N GLY A 84 -9.99 7.76 7.50
CA GLY A 84 -10.37 8.71 8.54
C GLY A 84 -11.43 8.13 9.49
N ASP A 85 -12.50 7.56 8.96
CA ASP A 85 -13.55 6.94 9.77
C ASP A 85 -13.02 5.74 10.56
N CYS A 86 -12.13 4.94 9.97
CA CYS A 86 -11.48 3.83 10.65
C CYS A 86 -10.68 4.30 11.86
N TYR A 87 -9.85 5.35 11.72
CA TYR A 87 -9.08 5.88 12.83
C TYR A 87 -9.97 6.49 13.92
N ARG A 88 -11.05 7.19 13.57
CA ARG A 88 -12.02 7.71 14.56
C ARG A 88 -12.65 6.57 15.35
N ALA A 89 -13.06 5.49 14.67
CA ALA A 89 -13.61 4.30 15.35
C ALA A 89 -12.58 3.62 16.27
N LEU A 90 -11.31 3.52 15.84
CA LEU A 90 -10.22 3.03 16.70
C LEU A 90 -9.99 3.96 17.91
N GLY A 91 -10.05 5.26 17.71
CA GLY A 91 -9.91 6.26 18.78
C GLY A 91 -10.97 6.10 19.86
N GLU A 92 -12.23 5.98 19.46
CA GLU A 92 -13.36 5.74 20.37
C GLU A 92 -13.21 4.39 21.11
N LEU A 93 -12.84 3.33 20.37
CA LEU A 93 -12.68 2.00 20.93
C LEU A 93 -11.56 1.92 21.99
N LEU A 94 -10.46 2.64 21.75
CA LEU A 94 -9.25 2.57 22.57
C LEU A 94 -9.13 3.72 23.58
N GLY A 95 -10.00 4.74 23.53
CA GLY A 95 -9.97 5.92 24.39
C GLY A 95 -8.80 6.86 24.08
N VAL A 96 -8.46 7.00 22.79
CA VAL A 96 -7.35 7.84 22.28
C VAL A 96 -7.83 8.77 21.16
N GLU A 97 -9.00 9.34 21.31
CA GLU A 97 -9.74 10.08 20.29
C GLU A 97 -8.95 11.27 19.74
N GLU A 98 -8.19 12.00 20.60
CA GLU A 98 -7.43 13.16 20.15
C GLU A 98 -6.40 12.78 19.10
N ARG A 99 -5.60 11.76 19.37
CA ARG A 99 -4.59 11.25 18.44
C ARG A 99 -5.21 10.62 17.18
N ALA A 100 -6.28 9.87 17.38
CA ALA A 100 -7.00 9.23 16.28
C ALA A 100 -7.62 10.26 15.33
N ASN A 101 -8.18 11.35 15.84
CA ASN A 101 -8.72 12.43 15.02
C ASN A 101 -7.62 13.17 14.22
N GLU A 102 -6.43 13.39 14.80
CA GLU A 102 -5.31 13.98 14.07
C GLU A 102 -4.94 13.14 12.84
N ILE A 103 -4.83 11.82 13.01
CA ILE A 103 -4.53 10.90 11.89
C ILE A 103 -5.69 10.85 10.89
N ALA A 104 -6.93 10.80 11.40
CA ALA A 104 -8.12 10.77 10.58
C ALA A 104 -8.24 12.01 9.67
N ASP A 105 -8.04 13.19 10.25
CA ASP A 105 -8.12 14.45 9.51
C ASP A 105 -7.01 14.54 8.45
N TYR A 106 -5.82 14.00 8.72
CA TYR A 106 -4.74 13.89 7.72
C TYR A 106 -5.16 12.97 6.55
N CYS A 107 -5.69 11.78 6.86
CA CYS A 107 -6.13 10.83 5.81
C CYS A 107 -7.26 11.42 4.95
N ASP A 108 -8.25 12.05 5.57
CA ASP A 108 -9.36 12.69 4.86
C ASP A 108 -8.89 13.84 3.96
N ALA A 109 -7.97 14.67 4.46
CA ALA A 109 -7.40 15.78 3.69
C ALA A 109 -6.61 15.27 2.48
N ALA A 110 -5.76 14.25 2.67
CA ALA A 110 -4.99 13.63 1.59
C ALA A 110 -5.89 12.99 0.53
N TYR A 111 -6.91 12.24 0.95
CA TYR A 111 -7.88 11.63 0.03
C TYR A 111 -8.64 12.69 -0.76
N LYS A 112 -9.09 13.75 -0.09
CA LYS A 112 -9.82 14.84 -0.73
C LYS A 112 -8.96 15.58 -1.75
N GLU A 113 -7.71 15.93 -1.40
CA GLU A 113 -6.77 16.60 -2.31
C GLU A 113 -6.62 15.81 -3.62
N ILE A 114 -6.27 14.52 -3.50
CA ILE A 114 -6.03 13.69 -4.68
C ILE A 114 -7.31 13.45 -5.47
N SER A 115 -8.45 13.23 -4.80
CA SER A 115 -9.74 13.08 -5.48
C SER A 115 -10.10 14.33 -6.29
N ASP A 116 -9.94 15.52 -5.70
CA ASP A 116 -10.20 16.79 -6.37
C ASP A 116 -9.31 16.96 -7.62
N VAL A 117 -8.03 16.59 -7.55
CA VAL A 117 -7.12 16.63 -8.72
C VAL A 117 -7.58 15.63 -9.78
N MET A 118 -7.85 14.37 -9.39
CA MET A 118 -8.22 13.32 -10.32
C MET A 118 -9.57 13.56 -11.00
N GLU A 119 -10.50 14.30 -10.36
CA GLU A 119 -11.74 14.75 -10.98
C GLU A 119 -11.50 15.74 -12.15
N THR A 120 -10.34 16.41 -12.19
CA THR A 120 -9.96 17.31 -13.30
C THR A 120 -9.40 16.58 -14.50
N ILE A 121 -9.08 15.28 -14.37
CA ILE A 121 -8.48 14.46 -15.44
C ILE A 121 -9.53 13.47 -15.94
N PRO A 122 -10.06 13.65 -17.18
CA PRO A 122 -10.96 12.68 -17.79
C PRO A 122 -10.38 11.28 -17.80
N VAL A 123 -11.19 10.25 -17.60
CA VAL A 123 -10.72 8.86 -17.52
C VAL A 123 -9.94 8.46 -18.78
N GLU A 124 -10.37 8.93 -19.95
CA GLU A 124 -9.72 8.69 -21.24
C GLU A 124 -8.41 9.46 -21.47
N GLU A 125 -8.04 10.36 -20.55
CA GLU A 125 -6.78 11.12 -20.55
C GLU A 125 -5.83 10.66 -19.45
N ARG A 126 -6.23 9.63 -18.68
CA ARG A 126 -5.37 9.06 -17.64
C ARG A 126 -4.28 8.20 -18.27
N VAL A 127 -3.10 8.26 -17.65
CA VAL A 127 -1.93 7.47 -18.07
C VAL A 127 -2.23 5.98 -17.97
N ASP A 128 -1.94 5.23 -19.04
CA ASP A 128 -2.01 3.76 -19.09
C ASP A 128 -0.88 3.14 -18.26
N VAL A 129 -1.23 2.49 -17.16
CA VAL A 129 -0.25 1.97 -16.19
C VAL A 129 -0.33 0.46 -16.08
N LEU A 130 0.84 -0.20 -16.01
CA LEU A 130 0.99 -1.56 -15.48
C LEU A 130 1.77 -1.54 -14.17
N TYR A 131 1.23 -2.19 -13.14
CA TYR A 131 1.98 -2.48 -11.92
C TYR A 131 2.41 -3.95 -11.94
N LEU A 132 3.71 -4.16 -12.07
CA LEU A 132 4.34 -5.48 -12.28
C LEU A 132 5.12 -5.93 -11.04
N SER A 133 5.12 -7.23 -10.81
CA SER A 133 5.76 -7.89 -9.66
C SER A 133 6.36 -9.24 -10.06
N GLY A 134 6.97 -9.94 -9.08
CA GLY A 134 7.73 -11.16 -9.33
C GLY A 134 9.16 -10.86 -9.77
N GLU A 135 10.10 -11.75 -9.50
CA GLU A 135 11.53 -11.55 -9.82
C GLU A 135 11.78 -11.29 -11.31
N ASP A 136 10.94 -11.86 -12.16
CA ASP A 136 10.99 -11.72 -13.63
C ASP A 136 10.09 -10.58 -14.15
N GLY A 137 9.29 -9.93 -13.28
CA GLY A 137 8.33 -8.90 -13.66
C GLY A 137 7.09 -9.44 -14.40
N LEU A 138 6.90 -10.75 -14.45
CA LEU A 138 5.83 -11.40 -15.22
C LEU A 138 4.58 -11.71 -14.37
N SER A 139 4.34 -10.90 -13.34
CA SER A 139 3.10 -10.91 -12.57
C SER A 139 2.54 -9.48 -12.50
N CYS A 140 1.25 -9.29 -12.69
CA CYS A 140 0.61 -7.98 -12.65
C CYS A 140 -0.41 -7.85 -11.51
N VAL A 141 -0.60 -6.64 -11.02
CA VAL A 141 -1.71 -6.27 -10.13
C VAL A 141 -2.89 -5.89 -11.00
N ALA A 142 -3.88 -6.80 -11.10
CA ALA A 142 -5.00 -6.64 -12.01
C ALA A 142 -5.93 -5.48 -11.62
N ASN A 143 -6.47 -4.83 -12.63
CA ASN A 143 -7.53 -3.84 -12.49
C ASN A 143 -8.68 -4.40 -11.64
N SER A 144 -9.25 -3.54 -10.81
CA SER A 144 -10.36 -3.86 -9.89
C SER A 144 -10.02 -4.90 -8.80
N SER A 145 -8.77 -5.29 -8.63
CA SER A 145 -8.35 -6.07 -7.47
C SER A 145 -8.18 -5.17 -6.25
N TYR A 146 -8.39 -5.73 -5.04
CA TYR A 146 -8.23 -4.94 -3.80
C TYR A 146 -6.79 -4.42 -3.59
N GLN A 147 -5.81 -4.94 -4.30
CA GLN A 147 -4.42 -4.46 -4.26
C GLN A 147 -4.16 -3.32 -5.25
N ALA A 148 -5.06 -3.09 -6.20
CA ALA A 148 -4.94 -2.06 -7.22
C ALA A 148 -5.52 -0.70 -6.80
N ASN A 149 -6.12 -0.59 -5.61
CA ASN A 149 -6.92 0.57 -5.19
C ASN A 149 -6.28 1.93 -5.52
N VAL A 150 -4.98 2.10 -5.26
CA VAL A 150 -4.28 3.36 -5.57
C VAL A 150 -4.09 3.52 -7.07
N VAL A 151 -3.60 2.48 -7.76
CA VAL A 151 -3.35 2.53 -9.21
C VAL A 151 -4.66 2.80 -9.96
N ASP A 152 -5.74 2.09 -9.63
CA ASP A 152 -7.06 2.26 -10.23
C ASP A 152 -7.67 3.65 -9.93
N MET A 153 -7.34 4.26 -8.80
CA MET A 153 -7.81 5.61 -8.45
C MET A 153 -7.16 6.68 -9.32
N VAL A 154 -5.85 6.56 -9.58
CA VAL A 154 -5.05 7.67 -10.14
C VAL A 154 -4.56 7.45 -11.58
N SER A 155 -4.86 6.31 -12.21
CA SER A 155 -4.42 6.00 -13.58
C SER A 155 -5.46 5.14 -14.31
N ASP A 156 -5.21 4.81 -15.56
CA ASP A 156 -5.86 3.67 -16.22
C ASP A 156 -5.00 2.43 -16.01
N ASN A 157 -5.43 1.56 -15.11
CA ASN A 157 -4.77 0.26 -14.89
C ASN A 157 -5.21 -0.71 -15.97
N ILE A 158 -4.37 -0.87 -16.99
CA ILE A 158 -4.67 -1.67 -18.19
C ILE A 158 -4.45 -3.17 -17.98
N ALA A 159 -4.09 -3.64 -16.78
CA ALA A 159 -3.94 -5.06 -16.46
C ALA A 159 -5.30 -5.75 -16.31
N VAL A 160 -6.02 -5.91 -17.42
CA VAL A 160 -7.30 -6.63 -17.45
C VAL A 160 -7.04 -8.13 -17.59
N VAL A 161 -7.47 -8.89 -16.59
CA VAL A 161 -7.34 -10.36 -16.57
C VAL A 161 -8.70 -11.01 -16.27
N ASP A 162 -8.90 -12.22 -16.76
CA ASP A 162 -10.08 -13.01 -16.41
C ASP A 162 -9.93 -13.55 -14.99
N ASP A 163 -10.96 -13.37 -14.15
CA ASP A 163 -11.01 -13.83 -12.76
C ASP A 163 -9.77 -13.39 -11.92
N PRO A 164 -9.61 -12.06 -11.68
CA PRO A 164 -8.43 -11.54 -11.04
C PRO A 164 -8.27 -12.05 -9.60
N SER A 165 -7.10 -12.56 -9.28
CA SER A 165 -6.76 -12.83 -7.88
C SER A 165 -6.55 -11.51 -7.13
N GLY A 166 -6.87 -11.50 -5.84
CA GLY A 166 -6.63 -10.32 -5.01
C GLY A 166 -5.15 -10.02 -4.74
N LYS A 167 -4.22 -10.82 -5.26
CA LYS A 167 -2.77 -10.63 -5.12
C LYS A 167 -2.18 -10.19 -6.45
N SER A 168 -1.28 -10.98 -7.01
CA SER A 168 -0.73 -10.79 -8.35
C SER A 168 -1.23 -11.87 -9.28
N ASN A 169 -1.35 -11.55 -10.56
CA ASN A 169 -1.83 -12.43 -11.58
C ASN A 169 -0.69 -12.71 -12.56
N GLN A 170 -0.44 -13.98 -12.87
CA GLN A 170 0.58 -14.35 -13.84
C GLN A 170 0.25 -13.80 -15.21
N THR A 171 1.25 -13.21 -15.83
CA THR A 171 1.22 -12.73 -17.22
C THR A 171 2.46 -13.24 -17.96
N ASN A 172 2.72 -12.74 -19.13
CA ASN A 172 3.90 -13.05 -19.93
C ASN A 172 4.29 -11.85 -20.79
N MET A 173 5.50 -11.87 -21.33
CA MET A 173 6.01 -10.75 -22.12
C MET A 173 5.16 -10.43 -23.35
N GLU A 174 4.56 -11.44 -24.01
CA GLU A 174 3.68 -11.21 -25.18
C GLU A 174 2.43 -10.42 -24.76
N GLN A 175 1.86 -10.72 -23.60
CA GLN A 175 0.72 -10.00 -23.06
C GLN A 175 1.09 -8.57 -22.65
N ILE A 176 2.25 -8.38 -21.99
CA ILE A 176 2.75 -7.05 -21.61
C ILE A 176 2.99 -6.19 -22.85
N ILE A 177 3.62 -6.75 -23.90
CA ILE A 177 3.80 -6.08 -25.19
C ILE A 177 2.44 -5.74 -25.84
N SER A 178 1.46 -6.62 -25.73
CA SER A 178 0.12 -6.39 -26.29
C SER A 178 -0.65 -5.28 -25.55
N TRP A 179 -0.41 -5.11 -24.26
CA TRP A 179 -0.96 -3.99 -23.48
C TRP A 179 -0.27 -2.67 -23.82
N ASP A 180 1.05 -2.68 -24.08
CA ASP A 180 1.90 -1.52 -24.41
C ASP A 180 1.65 -0.30 -23.50
N PRO A 181 1.93 -0.41 -22.20
CA PRO A 181 1.66 0.66 -21.23
C PRO A 181 2.46 1.93 -21.53
N GLU A 182 1.88 3.08 -21.15
CA GLU A 182 2.59 4.36 -21.17
C GLU A 182 3.58 4.48 -20.00
N PHE A 183 3.25 3.81 -18.86
CA PHE A 183 4.06 3.82 -17.67
C PHE A 183 4.08 2.45 -16.97
N ILE A 184 5.25 2.04 -16.46
CA ILE A 184 5.40 0.79 -15.69
C ILE A 184 5.88 1.07 -14.28
N ILE A 185 5.16 0.52 -13.30
CA ILE A 185 5.57 0.48 -11.90
C ILE A 185 6.07 -0.93 -11.60
N PHE A 186 7.27 -1.05 -11.06
CA PHE A 186 7.81 -2.31 -10.57
C PHE A 186 7.65 -2.41 -9.05
N ALA A 187 7.24 -3.57 -8.57
CA ALA A 187 7.31 -3.89 -7.14
C ALA A 187 8.80 -4.01 -6.71
N PRO A 188 9.11 -3.82 -5.42
CA PRO A 188 10.45 -4.05 -4.92
C PRO A 188 10.94 -5.46 -5.24
N LEU A 189 12.23 -5.59 -5.54
CA LEU A 189 12.86 -6.87 -5.92
C LEU A 189 12.25 -7.53 -7.17
N SER A 190 11.61 -6.75 -8.03
CA SER A 190 11.09 -7.19 -9.32
C SER A 190 12.08 -6.90 -10.45
N ALA A 191 11.57 -6.74 -11.68
CA ALA A 191 12.38 -6.61 -12.89
C ALA A 191 12.89 -5.20 -13.18
N TYR A 192 12.88 -4.25 -12.22
CA TYR A 192 13.31 -2.87 -12.46
C TYR A 192 14.71 -2.75 -13.10
N ASP A 193 15.72 -3.42 -12.52
CA ASP A 193 17.09 -3.40 -13.06
C ASP A 193 17.22 -4.19 -14.37
N LEU A 194 16.41 -5.25 -14.53
CA LEU A 194 16.37 -6.07 -15.72
C LEU A 194 15.77 -5.30 -16.91
N ALA A 195 14.70 -4.54 -16.68
CA ALA A 195 13.98 -3.79 -17.70
C ALA A 195 14.88 -2.81 -18.47
N GLY A 196 15.84 -2.16 -17.78
CA GLY A 196 16.78 -1.24 -18.38
C GLY A 196 17.83 -1.89 -19.30
N THR A 197 17.98 -3.22 -19.29
CA THR A 197 19.10 -3.93 -19.97
C THR A 197 18.66 -5.11 -20.86
N ASP A 198 17.54 -5.73 -20.58
CA ASP A 198 17.04 -6.89 -21.33
C ASP A 198 16.36 -6.48 -22.62
N ALA A 199 16.67 -7.19 -23.71
CA ALA A 199 16.21 -6.85 -25.06
C ALA A 199 14.69 -6.98 -25.26
N ALA A 200 14.01 -7.88 -24.52
CA ALA A 200 12.57 -8.01 -24.61
C ALA A 200 11.87 -6.82 -23.93
N TRP A 201 12.33 -6.42 -22.74
CA TRP A 201 11.83 -5.25 -22.04
C TRP A 201 12.03 -3.96 -22.83
N GLN A 202 13.18 -3.81 -23.53
CA GLN A 202 13.50 -2.65 -24.36
C GLN A 202 12.59 -2.48 -25.60
N THR A 203 11.70 -3.43 -25.87
CA THR A 203 10.68 -3.29 -26.93
C THR A 203 9.45 -2.50 -26.49
N LEU A 204 9.28 -2.28 -25.18
CA LEU A 204 8.14 -1.55 -24.63
C LEU A 204 8.39 -0.04 -24.72
N THR A 205 7.38 0.70 -25.17
CA THR A 205 7.43 2.17 -25.29
C THR A 205 7.77 2.85 -23.96
N ALA A 206 7.19 2.38 -22.85
CA ALA A 206 7.49 2.89 -21.52
C ALA A 206 8.96 2.71 -21.14
N ILE A 207 9.54 1.53 -21.41
CA ILE A 207 10.94 1.22 -21.05
C ILE A 207 11.91 2.00 -21.93
N GLU A 208 11.70 2.04 -23.26
CA GLU A 208 12.51 2.82 -24.19
C GLU A 208 12.51 4.32 -23.82
N GLY A 209 11.34 4.83 -23.43
CA GLY A 209 11.16 6.22 -23.00
C GLY A 209 11.69 6.54 -21.60
N GLY A 210 12.03 5.51 -20.78
CA GLY A 210 12.41 5.69 -19.38
C GLY A 210 11.23 6.02 -18.47
N ASN A 211 10.00 5.73 -18.90
CA ASN A 211 8.75 5.95 -18.15
C ASN A 211 8.45 4.75 -17.25
N TYR A 212 9.32 4.46 -16.33
CA TYR A 212 9.14 3.40 -15.35
C TYR A 212 9.87 3.74 -14.05
N CYS A 213 9.36 3.22 -12.95
CA CYS A 213 9.92 3.40 -11.61
C CYS A 213 9.73 2.14 -10.77
N GLU A 214 10.34 2.11 -9.59
CA GLU A 214 10.10 1.11 -8.55
C GLU A 214 9.32 1.77 -7.41
N VAL A 215 8.27 1.10 -6.91
CA VAL A 215 7.47 1.63 -5.79
C VAL A 215 8.31 1.66 -4.51
N PRO A 216 8.32 2.78 -3.77
CA PRO A 216 8.97 2.82 -2.46
C PRO A 216 8.34 1.82 -1.48
N SER A 217 9.15 1.28 -0.55
CA SER A 217 8.70 0.18 0.31
C SER A 217 9.07 0.31 1.77
N GLU A 218 9.43 1.49 2.22
CA GLU A 218 9.76 1.75 3.62
C GLU A 218 8.66 2.59 4.32
N PRO A 219 8.25 2.22 5.54
CA PRO A 219 8.45 0.92 6.20
C PRO A 219 7.65 -0.22 5.58
N TYR A 220 6.72 0.08 4.67
CA TYR A 220 5.92 -0.84 3.86
C TYR A 220 5.81 -0.34 2.43
N ASN A 221 5.51 -1.23 1.50
CA ASN A 221 5.20 -0.86 0.12
C ASN A 221 4.05 0.17 0.10
N TRP A 222 4.25 1.29 -0.61
CA TRP A 222 3.32 2.42 -0.58
C TRP A 222 2.01 2.14 -1.33
N LEU A 223 1.94 1.11 -2.16
CA LEU A 223 0.76 0.80 -2.95
C LEU A 223 -0.05 -0.37 -2.38
N ASN A 224 0.57 -1.50 -2.05
CA ASN A 224 -0.21 -2.71 -1.82
C ASN A 224 0.38 -3.79 -0.89
N GLY A 225 1.49 -3.58 -0.31
CA GLY A 225 2.15 -4.69 0.37
C GLY A 225 2.40 -4.56 1.87
N PRO A 226 1.43 -4.77 2.75
CA PRO A 226 0.00 -5.05 2.58
C PRO A 226 -0.84 -3.80 2.27
N PRO A 227 -2.01 -3.92 1.64
CA PRO A 227 -2.96 -2.82 1.52
C PRO A 227 -3.37 -2.33 2.91
N SER A 228 -2.94 -1.15 3.28
CA SER A 228 -3.15 -0.55 4.60
C SER A 228 -3.01 0.97 4.49
N VAL A 229 -2.88 1.66 5.61
CA VAL A 229 -2.73 3.12 5.63
C VAL A 229 -1.56 3.66 4.79
N ASN A 230 -0.54 2.83 4.47
CA ASN A 230 0.52 3.27 3.54
C ASN A 230 -0.03 3.60 2.14
N GLN A 231 -1.20 3.10 1.76
CA GLN A 231 -1.86 3.51 0.53
C GLN A 231 -2.19 5.00 0.50
N VAL A 232 -2.33 5.66 1.65
CA VAL A 232 -2.46 7.13 1.73
C VAL A 232 -1.21 7.80 1.20
N LEU A 233 -0.03 7.28 1.54
CA LEU A 233 1.24 7.77 1.00
C LEU A 233 1.39 7.46 -0.49
N GLY A 234 1.06 6.24 -0.90
CA GLY A 234 1.05 5.85 -2.31
C GLY A 234 0.10 6.68 -3.17
N MET A 235 -1.07 7.00 -2.63
CA MET A 235 -2.06 7.86 -3.26
C MET A 235 -1.56 9.32 -3.44
N GLN A 236 -0.75 9.82 -2.51
CA GLN A 236 -0.11 11.12 -2.63
C GLN A 236 1.09 11.11 -3.58
N TRP A 237 1.85 10.01 -3.61
CA TRP A 237 3.05 9.86 -4.43
C TRP A 237 2.76 9.63 -5.92
N LEU A 238 1.95 8.60 -6.24
CA LEU A 238 1.81 8.13 -7.62
C LEU A 238 1.26 9.20 -8.59
N PRO A 239 0.23 10.00 -8.25
CA PRO A 239 -0.24 11.03 -9.18
C PRO A 239 0.78 12.16 -9.38
N ARG A 240 1.66 12.44 -8.41
CA ARG A 240 2.78 13.39 -8.58
C ARG A 240 3.84 12.87 -9.55
N VAL A 241 3.99 11.56 -9.64
CA VAL A 241 4.85 10.91 -10.66
C VAL A 241 4.21 10.94 -12.04
N LEU A 242 2.90 10.65 -12.14
CA LEU A 242 2.20 10.52 -13.42
C LEU A 242 1.77 11.86 -14.02
N TYR A 243 1.47 12.87 -13.18
CA TYR A 243 0.94 14.18 -13.57
C TYR A 243 1.67 15.31 -12.82
N PRO A 244 3.01 15.41 -12.95
CA PRO A 244 3.79 16.38 -12.16
C PRO A 244 3.31 17.82 -12.34
N GLU A 245 2.76 18.18 -13.50
CA GLU A 245 2.23 19.51 -13.79
C GLU A 245 0.95 19.88 -12.99
N LYS A 246 0.35 18.93 -12.30
CA LYS A 246 -0.83 19.15 -11.46
C LYS A 246 -0.49 19.50 -10.01
N PHE A 247 0.78 19.39 -9.63
CA PHE A 247 1.24 19.56 -8.25
C PHE A 247 2.39 20.54 -8.21
N ASP A 248 2.32 21.51 -7.29
CA ASP A 248 3.35 22.54 -7.10
C ASP A 248 4.12 22.35 -5.78
N ASP A 249 3.77 21.31 -4.99
CA ASP A 249 4.33 21.04 -3.67
C ASP A 249 5.57 20.16 -3.72
N ASP A 250 6.37 20.22 -2.66
CA ASP A 250 7.57 19.40 -2.51
C ASP A 250 7.19 17.98 -2.01
N MET A 251 7.59 16.97 -2.77
CA MET A 251 7.35 15.56 -2.40
C MET A 251 7.97 15.19 -1.05
N TYR A 252 9.15 15.74 -0.72
CA TYR A 252 9.76 15.51 0.59
C TYR A 252 8.87 16.01 1.72
N GLU A 253 8.33 17.23 1.62
CA GLU A 253 7.45 17.78 2.65
C GLU A 253 6.19 16.92 2.81
N THR A 254 5.61 16.44 1.71
CA THR A 254 4.44 15.54 1.73
C THR A 254 4.74 14.21 2.44
N VAL A 255 5.86 13.58 2.09
CA VAL A 255 6.27 12.29 2.68
C VAL A 255 6.66 12.47 4.14
N ALA A 256 7.44 13.50 4.47
CA ALA A 256 7.83 13.81 5.85
C ALA A 256 6.60 14.07 6.75
N ALA A 257 5.58 14.77 6.24
CA ALA A 257 4.33 14.99 6.97
C ALA A 257 3.60 13.68 7.26
N TYR A 258 3.57 12.74 6.31
CA TYR A 258 3.02 11.41 6.52
C TYR A 258 3.77 10.65 7.63
N TYR A 259 5.11 10.56 7.54
CA TYR A 259 5.92 9.88 8.55
C TYR A 259 5.75 10.49 9.93
N LYS A 260 5.72 11.83 10.01
CA LYS A 260 5.48 12.53 11.26
C LYS A 260 4.11 12.22 11.84
N THR A 261 3.08 12.24 10.99
CA THR A 261 1.69 12.03 11.43
C THR A 261 1.42 10.57 11.77
N LEU A 262 1.84 9.60 10.96
CA LEU A 262 1.49 8.19 11.17
C LEU A 262 2.46 7.47 12.10
N TYR A 263 3.76 7.71 11.96
CA TYR A 263 4.81 6.99 12.71
C TYR A 263 5.44 7.83 13.82
N GLN A 264 5.09 9.14 13.94
CA GLN A 264 5.74 10.07 14.86
C GLN A 264 7.26 10.17 14.62
N TYR A 265 7.68 9.92 13.40
CA TYR A 265 9.06 9.88 12.95
C TYR A 265 9.42 11.15 12.17
N ASP A 266 10.56 11.77 12.51
CA ASP A 266 11.07 12.93 11.80
C ASP A 266 11.98 12.44 10.66
N LEU A 267 11.40 12.23 9.48
CA LEU A 267 12.13 11.78 8.29
C LEU A 267 13.12 12.84 7.83
N SER A 268 14.39 12.47 7.66
CA SER A 268 15.40 13.35 7.09
C SER A 268 15.38 13.35 5.56
N GLU A 269 15.92 14.41 4.93
CA GLU A 269 16.06 14.46 3.47
C GLU A 269 16.95 13.32 2.92
N ASP A 270 17.99 12.91 3.66
CA ASP A 270 18.87 11.82 3.24
C ASP A 270 18.10 10.48 3.22
N GLU A 271 17.30 10.17 4.25
CA GLU A 271 16.44 8.98 4.29
C GLU A 271 15.37 9.02 3.19
N PHE A 272 14.73 10.18 3.00
CA PHE A 272 13.77 10.36 1.91
C PHE A 272 14.42 10.06 0.55
N ASN A 273 15.59 10.60 0.28
CA ASN A 273 16.31 10.36 -0.96
C ASN A 273 16.70 8.89 -1.13
N GLU A 274 17.05 8.19 -0.06
CA GLU A 274 17.34 6.75 -0.08
C GLU A 274 16.07 5.93 -0.40
N ILE A 275 14.96 6.20 0.29
CA ILE A 275 13.67 5.52 0.10
C ILE A 275 13.14 5.75 -1.32
N THR A 276 13.30 6.94 -1.86
CA THR A 276 12.73 7.35 -3.15
C THR A 276 13.70 7.28 -4.32
N ALA A 277 14.89 6.74 -4.14
CA ALA A 277 15.94 6.70 -5.17
C ALA A 277 15.50 6.13 -6.54
N ARG A 278 14.48 5.25 -6.53
CA ARG A 278 13.90 4.62 -7.73
C ARG A 278 12.43 4.99 -7.94
N ALA A 279 11.90 5.93 -7.14
CA ALA A 279 10.49 6.28 -7.08
C ALA A 279 10.03 7.29 -8.15
N VAL A 280 10.96 7.81 -8.92
CA VAL A 280 10.70 8.73 -10.04
C VAL A 280 11.04 8.05 -11.37
N PRO A 281 10.44 8.49 -12.48
CA PRO A 281 10.75 7.93 -13.79
C PRO A 281 12.24 7.94 -14.10
N VAL A 282 12.75 6.87 -14.71
CA VAL A 282 14.18 6.76 -15.08
C VAL A 282 14.64 7.93 -15.96
N VAL A 283 13.76 8.44 -16.81
CA VAL A 283 14.04 9.62 -17.65
C VAL A 283 14.36 10.86 -16.82
N ASP A 284 13.83 10.99 -15.62
CA ASP A 284 13.98 12.13 -14.71
C ASP A 284 15.14 11.95 -13.69
N GLN A 285 15.77 10.77 -13.64
CA GLN A 285 16.88 10.47 -12.73
C GLN A 285 18.27 10.97 -13.21
N LYS A 286 18.33 11.85 -14.20
CA LYS A 286 19.59 12.29 -14.86
C LYS A 286 20.16 13.57 -14.26
#